data_1ecbc640a263e7040666d30aee9091f9
#
_entry.id   1ecbc640a263e7040666d30aee9091f9
#
_cell.length_a   1.000
_cell.length_b   1.000
_cell.length_c   1.000
_cell.angle_alpha   90.00
_cell.angle_beta   90.00
_cell.angle_gamma   90.00
#
_symmetry.space_group_name_H-M   'P 1'
#
loop_
_entity.id
_entity.type
_entity.pdbx_description
1 polymer ?
#
loop_
_entity_poly.entity_id
_entity_poly.type
_entity_poly.pdbx_seq_one_letter_code
_entity_poly.pdbx_strand_id
1 'polypeptide(L)'
;MATAEVLSVNVGKIAAASWATPLGVTAIDKRPLTGRVAVGPLGVAGDHQADTRDHGGVDQAVYAFAREDLDVWATRVGRDISNGMFGENLTTLGMDLNEAVIGERWRVGSAVLEVASVRIPCNVFKGWMDVNRVQAAGWVKRFTAEGRPGPYLRVVESGEIGAGDLIDVVDRPGHDVTVGLCFRALTTERELLPRLLAAPALPAEIMTAVEQYAAQH
;
A
#
# COMPACT_ATOMS: atom_id res chain seq x y z
N MET A 1 -20.88 -4.22 13.37
CA MET A 1 -19.89 -3.91 12.31
C MET A 1 -18.82 -4.97 12.41
N ALA A 2 -18.29 -5.48 11.30
CA ALA A 2 -17.14 -6.38 11.35
C ALA A 2 -15.96 -5.62 11.98
N THR A 3 -15.21 -6.30 12.83
CA THR A 3 -14.04 -5.72 13.48
C THR A 3 -12.89 -5.75 12.47
N ALA A 4 -12.22 -4.62 12.23
CA ALA A 4 -11.08 -4.56 11.35
C ALA A 4 -9.85 -5.16 12.05
N GLU A 5 -9.11 -6.03 11.34
CA GLU A 5 -7.93 -6.71 11.89
C GLU A 5 -6.83 -6.92 10.86
N VAL A 6 -5.63 -7.18 11.37
CA VAL A 6 -4.49 -7.66 10.59
C VAL A 6 -4.60 -9.17 10.45
N LEU A 7 -4.85 -9.66 9.23
CA LEU A 7 -4.90 -11.09 8.94
C LEU A 7 -3.51 -11.72 8.87
N SER A 8 -2.53 -10.99 8.31
CA SER A 8 -1.12 -11.41 8.31
C SER A 8 -0.16 -10.23 8.19
N VAL A 9 1.01 -10.38 8.80
CA VAL A 9 2.17 -9.49 8.61
C VAL A 9 3.15 -10.20 7.67
N ASN A 10 3.53 -9.54 6.58
CA ASN A 10 4.32 -10.14 5.52
C ASN A 10 5.63 -9.37 5.31
N VAL A 11 6.73 -10.10 5.09
CA VAL A 11 8.05 -9.53 4.81
C VAL A 11 8.70 -10.18 3.60
N GLY A 12 9.48 -9.40 2.85
CA GLY A 12 10.24 -9.85 1.70
C GLY A 12 11.74 -9.70 1.92
N LYS A 13 12.51 -10.59 1.29
CA LYS A 13 13.97 -10.49 1.21
C LYS A 13 14.39 -10.11 -0.18
N ILE A 14 15.47 -9.34 -0.31
CA ILE A 14 16.03 -9.02 -1.63
C ILE A 14 16.49 -10.32 -2.29
N ALA A 15 15.98 -10.56 -3.50
CA ALA A 15 16.33 -11.70 -4.33
C ALA A 15 16.62 -11.27 -5.76
N ALA A 16 17.48 -12.02 -6.46
CA ALA A 16 17.75 -11.81 -7.87
C ALA A 16 16.48 -12.03 -8.71
N ALA A 17 16.20 -11.10 -9.61
CA ALA A 17 15.00 -11.11 -10.45
C ALA A 17 15.31 -10.41 -11.77
N SER A 18 15.76 -11.14 -12.78
CA SER A 18 16.16 -10.57 -14.08
C SER A 18 15.05 -9.78 -14.79
N TRP A 19 13.81 -10.07 -14.44
CA TRP A 19 12.61 -9.36 -14.92
C TRP A 19 12.35 -8.04 -14.18
N ALA A 20 12.97 -7.82 -13.01
CA ALA A 20 12.82 -6.58 -12.21
C ALA A 20 13.84 -5.53 -12.69
N THR A 21 13.60 -4.97 -13.86
CA THR A 21 14.50 -3.98 -14.48
C THR A 21 14.19 -2.56 -13.95
N PRO A 22 15.22 -1.68 -13.82
CA PRO A 22 16.62 -1.90 -14.21
C PRO A 22 17.50 -2.58 -13.13
N LEU A 23 17.00 -2.77 -11.90
CA LEU A 23 17.84 -3.19 -10.76
C LEU A 23 18.25 -4.67 -10.80
N GLY A 24 17.47 -5.54 -11.45
CA GLY A 24 17.72 -6.99 -11.48
C GLY A 24 17.51 -7.70 -10.14
N VAL A 25 16.99 -7.00 -9.14
CA VAL A 25 16.65 -7.51 -7.80
C VAL A 25 15.31 -6.95 -7.34
N THR A 26 14.63 -7.67 -6.44
CA THR A 26 13.37 -7.22 -5.84
C THR A 26 13.16 -7.87 -4.47
N ALA A 27 12.33 -7.25 -3.63
CA ALA A 27 11.83 -7.81 -2.38
C ALA A 27 10.29 -7.91 -2.38
N ILE A 28 9.68 -7.97 -3.57
CA ILE A 28 8.21 -7.99 -3.71
C ILE A 28 7.59 -9.32 -3.25
N ASP A 29 8.35 -10.42 -3.24
CA ASP A 29 7.90 -11.71 -2.71
C ASP A 29 7.84 -11.65 -1.19
N LYS A 30 6.73 -11.14 -0.68
CA LYS A 30 6.48 -11.06 0.76
C LYS A 30 5.76 -12.32 1.23
N ARG A 31 6.17 -12.81 2.40
CA ARG A 31 5.64 -14.04 3.01
C ARG A 31 5.18 -13.76 4.43
N PRO A 32 4.08 -14.38 4.89
CA PRO A 32 3.59 -14.24 6.23
C PRO A 32 4.64 -14.65 7.28
N LEU A 33 4.77 -13.82 8.32
CA LEU A 33 5.53 -14.13 9.53
C LEU A 33 4.62 -14.76 10.58
N THR A 34 5.24 -15.54 11.46
CA THR A 34 4.61 -16.04 12.69
C THR A 34 5.00 -15.16 13.87
N GLY A 35 4.04 -14.92 14.78
CA GLY A 35 4.26 -14.12 15.99
C GLY A 35 4.21 -12.61 15.72
N ARG A 36 4.65 -11.85 16.72
CA ARG A 36 4.72 -10.39 16.67
C ARG A 36 6.04 -9.94 16.10
N VAL A 37 6.02 -8.80 15.41
CA VAL A 37 7.21 -8.23 14.78
C VAL A 37 7.27 -6.73 15.06
N ALA A 38 8.47 -6.21 15.28
CA ALA A 38 8.69 -4.79 15.48
C ALA A 38 8.43 -4.01 14.18
N VAL A 39 7.84 -2.84 14.34
CA VAL A 39 7.61 -1.87 13.26
C VAL A 39 8.20 -0.53 13.67
N GLY A 40 9.03 0.02 12.83
CA GLY A 40 9.73 1.29 13.04
C GLY A 40 9.62 2.23 11.84
N PRO A 41 10.27 3.40 11.88
CA PRO A 41 10.12 4.44 10.87
C PRO A 41 10.38 4.01 9.42
N LEU A 42 11.17 2.95 9.22
CA LEU A 42 11.48 2.41 7.89
C LEU A 42 10.71 1.13 7.56
N GLY A 43 9.73 0.74 8.39
CA GLY A 43 8.84 -0.38 8.12
C GLY A 43 8.96 -1.55 9.10
N VAL A 44 8.54 -2.72 8.63
CA VAL A 44 8.47 -3.96 9.39
C VAL A 44 9.86 -4.59 9.52
N ALA A 45 10.25 -4.98 10.72
CA ALA A 45 11.54 -5.62 10.95
C ALA A 45 11.65 -6.94 10.15
N GLY A 46 12.78 -7.08 9.45
CA GLY A 46 13.02 -8.22 8.55
C GLY A 46 12.45 -8.06 7.15
N ASP A 47 11.70 -7.01 6.88
CA ASP A 47 11.33 -6.62 5.51
C ASP A 47 12.48 -5.84 4.85
N HIS A 48 12.57 -5.94 3.54
CA HIS A 48 13.59 -5.25 2.74
C HIS A 48 12.94 -4.54 1.57
N GLN A 49 13.58 -3.46 1.15
CA GLN A 49 13.21 -2.68 -0.04
C GLN A 49 14.43 -2.70 -0.99
N ALA A 50 14.25 -3.26 -2.18
CA ALA A 50 15.34 -3.38 -3.15
C ALA A 50 15.63 -2.07 -3.87
N ASP A 51 14.59 -1.26 -4.08
CA ASP A 51 14.68 0.05 -4.72
C ASP A 51 14.40 1.11 -3.67
N THR A 52 15.46 1.73 -3.16
CA THR A 52 15.34 2.80 -2.15
C THR A 52 15.24 4.20 -2.77
N ARG A 53 15.28 4.30 -4.11
CA ARG A 53 15.13 5.56 -4.82
C ARG A 53 13.66 5.87 -5.12
N ASP A 54 12.95 4.89 -5.69
CA ASP A 54 11.57 5.07 -6.17
C ASP A 54 10.55 4.40 -5.23
N HIS A 55 11.02 3.58 -4.29
CA HIS A 55 10.19 2.85 -3.32
C HIS A 55 10.79 2.91 -1.93
N GLY A 56 9.92 2.96 -0.90
CA GLY A 56 10.33 2.95 0.49
C GLY A 56 10.46 4.34 1.10
N GLY A 57 11.30 4.45 2.14
CA GLY A 57 11.35 5.63 2.98
C GLY A 57 10.20 5.69 3.98
N VAL A 58 10.15 6.79 4.76
CA VAL A 58 9.20 6.95 5.87
C VAL A 58 7.74 6.97 5.43
N ASP A 59 7.46 7.47 4.23
CA ASP A 59 6.10 7.63 3.69
C ASP A 59 5.57 6.35 3.02
N GLN A 60 6.42 5.36 2.83
CA GLN A 60 6.12 4.03 2.27
C GLN A 60 6.64 2.92 3.19
N ALA A 61 6.70 3.19 4.50
CA ALA A 61 7.27 2.27 5.48
C ALA A 61 6.50 0.94 5.54
N VAL A 62 5.16 0.99 5.42
CA VAL A 62 4.29 -0.17 5.46
C VAL A 62 3.27 -0.07 4.34
N TYR A 63 3.09 -1.14 3.57
CA TYR A 63 2.01 -1.24 2.58
C TYR A 63 0.91 -2.16 3.10
N ALA A 64 -0.34 -1.69 3.06
CA ALA A 64 -1.51 -2.47 3.45
C ALA A 64 -2.40 -2.79 2.25
N PHE A 65 -2.96 -4.01 2.23
CA PHE A 65 -3.93 -4.43 1.21
C PHE A 65 -5.02 -5.31 1.85
N ALA A 66 -6.28 -5.12 1.45
CA ALA A 66 -7.40 -5.84 2.02
C ALA A 66 -7.49 -7.28 1.48
N ARG A 67 -7.79 -8.25 2.35
CA ARG A 67 -8.05 -9.64 1.94
C ARG A 67 -9.23 -9.70 0.97
N GLU A 68 -10.26 -8.92 1.22
CA GLU A 68 -11.45 -8.81 0.37
C GLU A 68 -11.07 -8.43 -1.08
N ASP A 69 -10.14 -7.50 -1.24
CA ASP A 69 -9.66 -7.08 -2.57
C ASP A 69 -8.78 -8.16 -3.22
N LEU A 70 -7.96 -8.88 -2.44
CA LEU A 70 -7.22 -10.05 -2.95
C LEU A 70 -8.18 -11.15 -3.43
N ASP A 71 -9.30 -11.36 -2.73
CA ASP A 71 -10.31 -12.38 -3.10
C ASP A 71 -11.07 -11.98 -4.38
N VAL A 72 -11.35 -10.68 -4.56
CA VAL A 72 -11.87 -10.17 -5.84
C VAL A 72 -10.88 -10.45 -6.98
N TRP A 73 -9.59 -10.19 -6.76
CA TRP A 73 -8.56 -10.49 -7.75
C TRP A 73 -8.40 -11.98 -7.99
N ALA A 74 -8.45 -12.83 -6.94
CA ALA A 74 -8.40 -14.29 -7.05
C ALA A 74 -9.51 -14.81 -7.99
N THR A 75 -10.73 -14.30 -7.80
CA THR A 75 -11.88 -14.62 -8.66
C THR A 75 -11.64 -14.21 -10.11
N ARG A 76 -11.12 -13.01 -10.35
CA ARG A 76 -10.87 -12.48 -11.71
C ARG A 76 -9.77 -13.19 -12.47
N VAL A 77 -8.76 -13.68 -11.76
CA VAL A 77 -7.62 -14.40 -12.38
C VAL A 77 -7.80 -15.91 -12.36
N GLY A 78 -8.87 -16.43 -11.72
CA GLY A 78 -9.22 -17.83 -11.67
C GLY A 78 -8.25 -18.69 -10.84
N ARG A 79 -7.61 -18.09 -9.81
CA ARG A 79 -6.69 -18.80 -8.92
C ARG A 79 -6.54 -18.08 -7.58
N ASP A 80 -6.13 -18.82 -6.56
CA ASP A 80 -5.87 -18.23 -5.24
C ASP A 80 -4.71 -17.23 -5.27
N ILE A 81 -4.90 -16.14 -4.52
CA ILE A 81 -3.89 -15.13 -4.25
C ILE A 81 -3.59 -15.15 -2.76
N SER A 82 -2.37 -15.53 -2.41
CA SER A 82 -1.91 -15.59 -1.02
C SER A 82 -1.69 -14.20 -0.44
N ASN A 83 -1.75 -14.09 0.88
CA ASN A 83 -1.32 -12.89 1.60
C ASN A 83 0.15 -12.59 1.28
N GLY A 84 0.49 -11.30 1.13
CA GLY A 84 1.81 -10.84 0.71
C GLY A 84 2.05 -10.86 -0.81
N MET A 85 1.15 -11.46 -1.59
CA MET A 85 1.33 -11.63 -3.04
C MET A 85 1.37 -10.31 -3.82
N PHE A 86 0.69 -9.27 -3.35
CA PHE A 86 0.75 -7.95 -3.98
C PHE A 86 1.90 -7.09 -3.44
N GLY A 87 2.78 -7.71 -2.62
CA GLY A 87 3.91 -7.05 -1.98
C GLY A 87 3.50 -6.23 -0.75
N GLU A 88 2.31 -6.52 -0.20
CA GLU A 88 1.83 -5.86 1.01
C GLU A 88 2.49 -6.43 2.26
N ASN A 89 2.79 -5.53 3.21
CA ASN A 89 3.27 -5.88 4.55
C ASN A 89 2.13 -6.29 5.47
N LEU A 90 0.98 -5.63 5.36
CA LEU A 90 -0.22 -5.97 6.12
C LEU A 90 -1.31 -6.42 5.17
N THR A 91 -1.74 -7.68 5.30
CA THR A 91 -3.01 -8.11 4.75
C THR A 91 -4.07 -7.89 5.81
N THR A 92 -5.07 -7.04 5.54
CA THR A 92 -6.13 -6.67 6.48
C THR A 92 -7.44 -7.36 6.16
N LEU A 93 -8.37 -7.37 7.11
CA LEU A 93 -9.73 -7.90 6.96
C LEU A 93 -10.72 -6.99 7.68
N GLY A 94 -11.93 -6.86 7.14
CA GLY A 94 -13.05 -6.16 7.80
C GLY A 94 -13.04 -4.64 7.66
N MET A 95 -12.15 -4.06 6.82
CA MET A 95 -12.03 -2.63 6.59
C MET A 95 -11.90 -2.31 5.10
N ASP A 96 -12.68 -1.37 4.61
CA ASP A 96 -12.49 -0.82 3.26
C ASP A 96 -11.33 0.18 3.26
N LEU A 97 -10.15 -0.28 2.87
CA LEU A 97 -8.94 0.54 2.81
C LEU A 97 -9.04 1.70 1.81
N ASN A 98 -9.94 1.59 0.83
CA ASN A 98 -10.13 2.60 -0.20
C ASN A 98 -10.85 3.86 0.33
N GLU A 99 -11.65 3.69 1.40
CA GLU A 99 -12.37 4.75 2.10
C GLU A 99 -11.56 5.37 3.26
N ALA A 100 -10.38 4.82 3.57
CA ALA A 100 -9.46 5.43 4.52
C ALA A 100 -9.03 6.82 4.01
N VAL A 101 -8.95 7.80 4.92
CA VAL A 101 -8.60 9.19 4.59
C VAL A 101 -7.09 9.38 4.70
N ILE A 102 -6.48 10.12 3.77
CA ILE A 102 -5.07 10.49 3.87
C ILE A 102 -4.84 11.26 5.18
N GLY A 103 -3.86 10.82 5.98
CA GLY A 103 -3.62 11.35 7.33
C GLY A 103 -4.39 10.63 8.44
N GLU A 104 -5.30 9.70 8.10
CA GLU A 104 -5.99 8.89 9.10
C GLU A 104 -4.99 8.02 9.86
N ARG A 105 -5.14 7.94 11.19
CA ARG A 105 -4.23 7.19 12.06
C ARG A 105 -4.89 5.94 12.62
N TRP A 106 -4.16 4.85 12.52
CA TRP A 106 -4.59 3.55 13.01
C TRP A 106 -3.68 3.06 14.12
N ARG A 107 -4.26 2.69 15.25
CA ARG A 107 -3.57 1.88 16.25
C ARG A 107 -3.67 0.42 15.85
N VAL A 108 -2.51 -0.24 15.70
CA VAL A 108 -2.40 -1.65 15.34
C VAL A 108 -1.38 -2.29 16.29
N GLY A 109 -1.83 -3.20 17.14
CA GLY A 109 -1.00 -3.69 18.23
C GLY A 109 -0.53 -2.56 19.14
N SER A 110 0.78 -2.37 19.31
CA SER A 110 1.36 -1.23 20.03
C SER A 110 1.87 -0.10 19.14
N ALA A 111 1.77 -0.22 17.81
CA ALA A 111 2.18 0.81 16.86
C ALA A 111 1.04 1.76 16.50
N VAL A 112 1.40 2.98 16.06
CA VAL A 112 0.46 3.91 15.40
C VAL A 112 0.97 4.17 13.99
N LEU A 113 0.09 3.88 13.01
CA LEU A 113 0.35 4.04 11.58
C LEU A 113 -0.53 5.15 11.02
N GLU A 114 -0.01 5.93 10.07
CA GLU A 114 -0.72 7.02 9.41
C GLU A 114 -0.82 6.76 7.91
N VAL A 115 -2.00 6.90 7.33
CA VAL A 115 -2.23 6.79 5.89
C VAL A 115 -1.51 7.94 5.18
N ALA A 116 -0.37 7.66 4.54
CA ALA A 116 0.50 8.66 3.94
C ALA A 116 0.24 8.87 2.46
N SER A 117 0.04 7.78 1.71
CA SER A 117 -0.15 7.83 0.27
C SER A 117 -0.78 6.54 -0.27
N VAL A 118 -0.72 6.35 -1.59
CA VAL A 118 -1.31 5.20 -2.28
C VAL A 118 -0.28 4.47 -3.13
N ARG A 119 -0.47 3.17 -3.30
CA ARG A 119 0.39 2.40 -4.19
C ARG A 119 0.05 2.63 -5.66
N ILE A 120 1.00 3.16 -6.41
CA ILE A 120 0.93 3.21 -7.88
C ILE A 120 1.52 1.91 -8.47
N PRO A 121 0.80 1.19 -9.36
CA PRO A 121 1.31 -0.05 -9.94
C PRO A 121 2.50 0.23 -10.87
N CYS A 122 3.55 -0.58 -10.76
CA CYS A 122 4.79 -0.45 -11.50
C CYS A 122 5.13 -1.69 -12.34
N ASN A 123 6.18 -1.60 -13.17
CA ASN A 123 6.63 -2.70 -14.00
C ASN A 123 7.16 -3.91 -13.18
N VAL A 124 7.74 -3.66 -11.99
CA VAL A 124 8.17 -4.74 -11.09
C VAL A 124 6.95 -5.53 -10.61
N PHE A 125 5.85 -4.86 -10.25
CA PHE A 125 4.61 -5.53 -9.87
C PHE A 125 4.03 -6.35 -11.04
N LYS A 126 4.03 -5.79 -12.25
CA LYS A 126 3.62 -6.54 -13.45
C LYS A 126 4.48 -7.78 -13.67
N GLY A 127 5.82 -7.62 -13.65
CA GLY A 127 6.76 -8.73 -13.81
C GLY A 127 6.57 -9.83 -12.75
N TRP A 128 6.30 -9.44 -11.50
CA TRP A 128 5.98 -10.36 -10.41
C TRP A 128 4.71 -11.18 -10.68
N MET A 129 3.66 -10.55 -11.20
CA MET A 129 2.45 -11.24 -11.61
C MET A 129 2.71 -12.21 -12.77
N ASP A 130 3.53 -11.82 -13.76
CA ASP A 130 3.90 -12.67 -14.89
C ASP A 130 4.62 -13.94 -14.45
N VAL A 131 5.67 -13.84 -13.64
CA VAL A 131 6.44 -15.03 -13.19
C VAL A 131 5.61 -15.94 -12.29
N ASN A 132 4.62 -15.40 -11.59
CA ASN A 132 3.68 -16.17 -10.80
C ASN A 132 2.49 -16.68 -11.62
N ARG A 133 2.50 -16.52 -12.95
CA ARG A 133 1.45 -16.99 -13.87
C ARG A 133 0.05 -16.43 -13.54
N VAL A 134 0.01 -15.22 -13.01
CA VAL A 134 -1.22 -14.45 -12.80
C VAL A 134 -1.43 -13.61 -14.04
N GLN A 135 -2.22 -14.05 -15.00
CA GLN A 135 -2.59 -13.34 -16.25
C GLN A 135 -2.17 -11.84 -16.32
N ALA A 136 -0.85 -11.57 -16.42
CA ALA A 136 -0.33 -10.23 -16.23
C ALA A 136 -0.46 -9.34 -17.48
N ALA A 137 -1.01 -9.87 -18.58
CA ALA A 137 -1.31 -9.05 -19.75
C ALA A 137 -2.19 -7.84 -19.38
N GLY A 138 -1.64 -6.64 -19.57
CA GLY A 138 -2.30 -5.40 -19.20
C GLY A 138 -2.48 -5.22 -17.67
N TRP A 139 -1.65 -5.87 -16.84
CA TRP A 139 -1.79 -5.86 -15.38
C TRP A 139 -1.89 -4.45 -14.81
N VAL A 140 -0.96 -3.55 -15.16
CA VAL A 140 -0.98 -2.16 -14.69
C VAL A 140 -2.31 -1.49 -15.02
N LYS A 141 -2.78 -1.61 -16.28
CA LYS A 141 -4.06 -1.02 -16.71
C LYS A 141 -5.25 -1.60 -15.95
N ARG A 142 -5.28 -2.92 -15.74
CA ARG A 142 -6.37 -3.60 -15.01
C ARG A 142 -6.38 -3.19 -13.54
N PHE A 143 -5.21 -3.16 -12.90
CA PHE A 143 -5.08 -2.73 -11.51
C PHE A 143 -5.49 -1.26 -11.33
N THR A 144 -5.05 -0.39 -12.25
CA THR A 144 -5.46 1.02 -12.25
C THR A 144 -6.96 1.19 -12.44
N ALA A 145 -7.56 0.43 -13.36
CA ALA A 145 -9.00 0.48 -13.62
C ALA A 145 -9.84 -0.04 -12.44
N GLU A 146 -9.29 -0.94 -11.61
CA GLU A 146 -9.94 -1.39 -10.38
C GLU A 146 -10.07 -0.27 -9.36
N GLY A 147 -9.09 0.63 -9.31
CA GLY A 147 -9.14 1.80 -8.43
C GLY A 147 -9.00 1.51 -6.93
N ARG A 148 -8.53 0.32 -6.55
CA ARG A 148 -8.37 -0.13 -5.16
C ARG A 148 -6.91 -0.49 -4.86
N PRO A 149 -6.04 0.54 -4.71
CA PRO A 149 -4.59 0.35 -4.65
C PRO A 149 -4.07 -0.16 -3.30
N GLY A 150 -4.82 0.07 -2.22
CA GLY A 150 -4.31 0.02 -0.85
C GLY A 150 -3.38 1.19 -0.50
N PRO A 151 -3.29 1.58 0.77
CA PRO A 151 -2.46 2.68 1.24
C PRO A 151 -1.03 2.27 1.52
N TYR A 152 -0.11 3.22 1.33
CA TYR A 152 1.14 3.27 2.05
C TYR A 152 0.94 3.98 3.39
N LEU A 153 1.56 3.44 4.43
CA LEU A 153 1.44 3.90 5.81
C LEU A 153 2.81 4.36 6.32
N ARG A 154 2.81 5.52 6.99
CA ARG A 154 3.93 6.03 7.78
C ARG A 154 3.82 5.51 9.20
N VAL A 155 4.95 5.19 9.84
CA VAL A 155 4.97 4.79 11.25
C VAL A 155 5.13 6.04 12.11
N VAL A 156 4.05 6.41 12.82
CA VAL A 156 4.03 7.58 13.73
C VAL A 156 4.58 7.20 15.11
N GLU A 157 4.15 6.04 15.59
CA GLU A 157 4.67 5.46 16.85
C GLU A 157 5.16 4.05 16.55
N SER A 158 6.44 3.79 16.82
CA SER A 158 7.01 2.45 16.69
C SER A 158 6.40 1.50 17.71
N GLY A 159 6.29 0.23 17.36
CA GLY A 159 5.72 -0.78 18.24
C GLY A 159 5.87 -2.18 17.66
N GLU A 160 5.01 -3.08 18.07
CA GLU A 160 4.93 -4.45 17.57
C GLU A 160 3.55 -4.75 17.02
N ILE A 161 3.50 -5.44 15.88
CA ILE A 161 2.28 -5.85 15.18
C ILE A 161 2.31 -7.38 14.98
N GLY A 162 1.14 -8.01 15.01
CA GLY A 162 0.98 -9.44 14.73
C GLY A 162 -0.35 -9.74 14.06
N ALA A 163 -0.48 -10.93 13.50
CA ALA A 163 -1.77 -11.43 13.01
C ALA A 163 -2.78 -11.49 14.17
N GLY A 164 -4.03 -11.07 13.92
CA GLY A 164 -5.10 -10.96 14.91
C GLY A 164 -5.15 -9.63 15.66
N ASP A 165 -4.17 -8.72 15.46
CA ASP A 165 -4.26 -7.38 16.04
C ASP A 165 -5.40 -6.60 15.39
N LEU A 166 -6.22 -5.94 16.22
CA LEU A 166 -7.28 -5.05 15.75
C LEU A 166 -6.70 -3.79 15.14
N ILE A 167 -7.45 -3.22 14.19
CA ILE A 167 -7.15 -1.93 13.58
C ILE A 167 -8.16 -0.93 14.14
N ASP A 168 -7.71 -0.09 15.06
CA ASP A 168 -8.53 0.97 15.65
C ASP A 168 -8.18 2.31 15.00
N VAL A 169 -9.15 2.96 14.38
CA VAL A 169 -9.00 4.32 13.86
C VAL A 169 -9.00 5.28 15.06
N VAL A 170 -7.83 5.83 15.37
CA VAL A 170 -7.64 6.71 16.54
C VAL A 170 -7.68 8.19 16.20
N ASP A 171 -7.48 8.53 14.93
CA ASP A 171 -7.63 9.89 14.40
C ASP A 171 -8.08 9.86 12.94
N ARG A 172 -9.02 10.73 12.57
CA ARG A 172 -9.49 10.87 11.19
C ARG A 172 -9.60 12.35 10.83
N PRO A 173 -8.81 12.83 9.84
CA PRO A 173 -8.87 14.20 9.36
C PRO A 173 -10.25 14.62 8.84
N GLY A 174 -10.58 15.90 8.95
CA GLY A 174 -11.89 16.43 8.57
C GLY A 174 -12.08 16.70 7.07
N HIS A 175 -11.18 16.22 6.20
CA HIS A 175 -11.32 16.34 4.75
C HIS A 175 -11.79 15.02 4.11
N ASP A 176 -12.13 15.05 2.83
CA ASP A 176 -12.70 13.92 2.09
C ASP A 176 -11.71 13.25 1.11
N VAL A 177 -10.41 13.52 1.24
CA VAL A 177 -9.38 12.93 0.39
C VAL A 177 -9.11 11.49 0.85
N THR A 178 -9.85 10.55 0.27
CA THR A 178 -9.67 9.12 0.53
C THR A 178 -8.52 8.53 -0.28
N VAL A 179 -8.07 7.33 0.08
CA VAL A 179 -7.12 6.51 -0.70
C VAL A 179 -7.59 6.36 -2.15
N GLY A 180 -8.88 6.03 -2.35
CA GLY A 180 -9.45 5.89 -3.69
C GLY A 180 -9.46 7.20 -4.49
N LEU A 181 -9.80 8.33 -3.86
CA LEU A 181 -9.75 9.63 -4.52
C LEU A 181 -8.31 10.01 -4.88
N CYS A 182 -7.38 9.86 -3.95
CA CYS A 182 -5.97 10.14 -4.17
C CYS A 182 -5.41 9.31 -5.35
N PHE A 183 -5.73 8.03 -5.41
CA PHE A 183 -5.31 7.16 -6.50
C PHE A 183 -5.85 7.60 -7.86
N ARG A 184 -7.14 7.92 -7.96
CA ARG A 184 -7.73 8.42 -9.22
C ARG A 184 -7.10 9.73 -9.65
N ALA A 185 -6.93 10.68 -8.72
CA ALA A 185 -6.27 11.95 -9.02
C ALA A 185 -4.86 11.78 -9.58
N LEU A 186 -4.09 10.83 -9.04
CA LEU A 186 -2.72 10.58 -9.47
C LEU A 186 -2.62 9.72 -10.74
N THR A 187 -3.71 9.07 -11.17
CA THR A 187 -3.65 8.11 -12.29
C THR A 187 -4.58 8.44 -13.45
N THR A 188 -5.89 8.45 -13.23
CA THR A 188 -6.91 8.47 -14.30
C THR A 188 -7.70 9.76 -14.40
N GLU A 189 -7.82 10.54 -13.32
CA GLU A 189 -8.71 11.71 -13.20
C GLU A 189 -7.90 12.92 -12.69
N ARG A 190 -6.99 13.43 -13.51
CA ARG A 190 -6.06 14.50 -13.12
C ARG A 190 -6.74 15.80 -12.71
N GLU A 191 -7.96 16.04 -13.14
CA GLU A 191 -8.82 17.15 -12.71
C GLU A 191 -9.15 17.13 -11.21
N LEU A 192 -8.97 15.98 -10.56
CA LEU A 192 -9.10 15.84 -9.10
C LEU A 192 -7.85 16.29 -8.32
N LEU A 193 -6.70 16.51 -8.98
CA LEU A 193 -5.45 16.87 -8.30
C LEU A 193 -5.60 18.06 -7.34
N PRO A 194 -6.30 19.16 -7.69
CA PRO A 194 -6.45 20.29 -6.75
C PRO A 194 -7.15 19.91 -5.43
N ARG A 195 -7.97 18.87 -5.40
CA ARG A 195 -8.60 18.39 -4.15
C ARG A 195 -7.59 17.84 -3.16
N LEU A 196 -6.45 17.33 -3.65
CA LEU A 196 -5.39 16.76 -2.80
C LEU A 196 -4.72 17.82 -1.90
N LEU A 197 -4.85 19.11 -2.22
CA LEU A 197 -4.36 20.21 -1.38
C LEU A 197 -5.00 20.23 0.03
N ALA A 198 -6.18 19.62 0.19
CA ALA A 198 -6.82 19.47 1.49
C ALA A 198 -6.18 18.40 2.39
N ALA A 199 -5.23 17.60 1.88
CA ALA A 199 -4.59 16.48 2.58
C ALA A 199 -3.11 16.76 2.89
N PRO A 200 -2.77 17.57 3.91
CA PRO A 200 -1.39 17.98 4.19
C PRO A 200 -0.47 16.82 4.62
N ALA A 201 -1.03 15.66 4.96
CA ALA A 201 -0.27 14.47 5.30
C ALA A 201 0.35 13.75 4.09
N LEU A 202 0.00 14.14 2.86
CA LEU A 202 0.64 13.60 1.65
C LEU A 202 2.14 13.91 1.63
N PRO A 203 2.97 13.02 1.05
CA PRO A 203 4.40 13.27 0.85
C PRO A 203 4.67 14.57 0.11
N ALA A 204 5.75 15.26 0.50
CA ALA A 204 6.10 16.57 -0.06
C ALA A 204 6.24 16.57 -1.60
N GLU A 205 6.73 15.48 -2.17
CA GLU A 205 6.87 15.33 -3.61
C GLU A 205 5.52 15.32 -4.33
N ILE A 206 4.52 14.63 -3.75
CA ILE A 206 3.16 14.63 -4.28
C ILE A 206 2.54 16.01 -4.15
N MET A 207 2.69 16.66 -2.98
CA MET A 207 2.15 18.00 -2.75
C MET A 207 2.74 19.03 -3.72
N THR A 208 4.06 19.00 -3.94
CA THR A 208 4.73 19.86 -4.91
C THR A 208 4.15 19.69 -6.33
N ALA A 209 3.94 18.45 -6.77
CA ALA A 209 3.36 18.19 -8.08
C ALA A 209 1.89 18.65 -8.19
N VAL A 210 1.13 18.53 -7.11
CA VAL A 210 -0.27 18.98 -7.03
C VAL A 210 -0.35 20.52 -7.08
N GLU A 211 0.50 21.22 -6.32
CA GLU A 211 0.60 22.68 -6.31
C GLU A 211 0.96 23.23 -7.69
N GLN A 212 1.96 22.61 -8.36
CA GLN A 212 2.34 22.96 -9.71
C GLN A 212 1.20 22.79 -10.72
N TYR A 213 0.46 21.69 -10.60
CA TYR A 213 -0.70 21.45 -11.46
C TYR A 213 -1.79 22.50 -11.21
N ALA A 214 -2.14 22.75 -9.96
CA ALA A 214 -3.18 23.71 -9.57
C ALA A 214 -2.84 25.16 -9.99
N ALA A 215 -1.54 25.52 -10.04
CA ALA A 215 -1.11 26.84 -10.50
C ALA A 215 -1.20 27.03 -12.03
N GLN A 216 -1.37 25.95 -12.80
CA GLN A 216 -1.41 25.97 -14.28
C GLN A 216 -2.82 25.82 -14.85
N HIS A 217 -3.80 25.46 -14.01
CA HIS A 217 -5.18 25.14 -14.42
C HIS A 217 -6.21 25.85 -13.55
#